data_32b388f48ea18e1016dbe4573cc092b8
#
_entry.id   32b388f48ea18e1016dbe4573cc092b8
#
_cell.length_a   1.000
_cell.length_b   1.000
_cell.length_c   1.000
_cell.angle_alpha   90.00
_cell.angle_beta   90.00
_cell.angle_gamma   90.00
#
_symmetry.space_group_name_H-M   'P 1'
#
loop_
_entity.id
_entity.type
_entity.pdbx_description
1 polymer ?
#
loop_
_entity_poly.entity_id
_entity_poly.type
_entity_poly.pdbx_seq_one_letter_code
_entity_poly.pdbx_strand_id
1 'polypeptide(L)'
;MTNWAKVIEGKTALAKRNVEQGMKPGKISPDARIPQGQSRVSDFPVLDTGIRPAIDKATWTLRLFGLVANEVSLDWAAFTELPQAKVFSDMHCVTRWSQLDMDWQGVAARELVMLAAPLDAAQFVTLHGFDGYTTNLPLAALLDDDVLIAHSVFGQPLSMEHGWPARMVVPKRYAWKGAKWISAIEFHEKDRPGFWEVRGYHNDADPWKEERFGFPVDEETVSL
;
A
#
# COMPACT_ATOMS: atom_id res chain seq x y z
N MET A 1 24.14 -11.65 -4.05
CA MET A 1 22.83 -11.07 -4.50
C MET A 1 21.69 -11.83 -3.82
N THR A 2 20.73 -11.14 -3.26
CA THR A 2 19.55 -11.76 -2.61
C THR A 2 18.71 -12.49 -3.66
N ASN A 3 18.38 -13.76 -3.39
CA ASN A 3 17.48 -14.52 -4.27
C ASN A 3 16.01 -14.19 -3.89
N TRP A 4 15.45 -13.18 -4.53
CA TRP A 4 14.11 -12.68 -4.24
C TRP A 4 13.00 -13.69 -4.51
N ALA A 5 13.16 -14.57 -5.50
CA ALA A 5 12.19 -15.66 -5.74
C ALA A 5 12.06 -16.54 -4.49
N LYS A 6 13.18 -16.97 -3.89
CA LYS A 6 13.18 -17.74 -2.64
C LYS A 6 12.61 -16.96 -1.46
N VAL A 7 12.83 -15.64 -1.40
CA VAL A 7 12.23 -14.79 -0.35
C VAL A 7 10.71 -14.75 -0.49
N ILE A 8 10.20 -14.56 -1.72
CA ILE A 8 8.75 -14.55 -1.99
C ILE A 8 8.13 -15.92 -1.69
N GLU A 9 8.75 -17.02 -2.16
CA GLU A 9 8.31 -18.39 -1.83
C GLU A 9 8.24 -18.63 -0.32
N GLY A 10 9.29 -18.26 0.41
CA GLY A 10 9.35 -18.40 1.86
C GLY A 10 8.25 -17.62 2.58
N LYS A 11 7.98 -16.38 2.14
CA LYS A 11 6.89 -15.57 2.68
C LYS A 11 5.52 -16.16 2.35
N THR A 12 5.32 -16.66 1.13
CA THR A 12 4.08 -17.34 0.70
C THR A 12 3.85 -18.62 1.52
N ALA A 13 4.87 -19.45 1.70
CA ALA A 13 4.78 -20.65 2.52
C ALA A 13 4.48 -20.33 4.00
N LEU A 14 5.07 -19.26 4.53
CA LEU A 14 4.77 -18.77 5.88
C LEU A 14 3.30 -18.34 5.98
N ALA A 15 2.80 -17.56 5.02
CA ALA A 15 1.42 -17.11 5.02
C ALA A 15 0.45 -18.30 4.98
N LYS A 16 0.60 -19.22 4.04
CA LYS A 16 -0.22 -20.43 3.94
C LYS A 16 -0.24 -21.23 5.25
N ARG A 17 0.93 -21.49 5.85
CA ARG A 17 1.01 -22.20 7.13
C ARG A 17 0.27 -21.48 8.26
N ASN A 18 0.36 -20.15 8.35
CA ASN A 18 -0.36 -19.40 9.38
C ASN A 18 -1.87 -19.37 9.14
N VAL A 19 -2.32 -19.39 7.89
CA VAL A 19 -3.74 -19.55 7.55
C VAL A 19 -4.25 -20.93 7.98
N GLU A 20 -3.51 -22.01 7.67
CA GLU A 20 -3.93 -23.39 7.94
C GLU A 20 -3.87 -23.75 9.44
N GLN A 21 -2.86 -23.27 10.17
CA GLN A 21 -2.59 -23.67 11.55
C GLN A 21 -3.04 -22.65 12.60
N GLY A 22 -3.50 -21.49 12.15
CA GLY A 22 -3.73 -20.32 12.99
C GLY A 22 -2.45 -19.62 13.40
N MET A 23 -2.48 -18.31 13.44
CA MET A 23 -1.37 -17.48 13.89
C MET A 23 -1.40 -17.37 15.42
N LYS A 24 -0.25 -17.60 16.07
CA LYS A 24 -0.14 -17.31 17.51
C LYS A 24 -0.21 -15.81 17.73
N PRO A 25 -1.07 -15.34 18.67
CA PRO A 25 -1.14 -13.92 19.01
C PRO A 25 0.24 -13.37 19.39
N GLY A 26 0.56 -12.18 18.94
CA GLY A 26 1.79 -11.48 19.30
C GLY A 26 1.75 -10.96 20.74
N LYS A 27 2.86 -10.43 21.23
CA LYS A 27 2.89 -9.74 22.53
C LYS A 27 2.11 -8.43 22.44
N ILE A 28 1.35 -8.11 23.50
CA ILE A 28 0.71 -6.81 23.66
C ILE A 28 1.78 -5.79 24.04
N SER A 29 1.81 -4.66 23.34
CA SER A 29 2.67 -3.53 23.69
C SER A 29 2.04 -2.70 24.82
N PRO A 30 2.84 -2.14 25.75
CA PRO A 30 2.35 -1.14 26.69
C PRO A 30 2.04 0.21 26.02
N ASP A 31 2.60 0.48 24.85
CA ASP A 31 2.31 1.67 24.05
C ASP A 31 1.07 1.40 23.16
N ALA A 32 0.00 2.16 23.42
CA ALA A 32 -1.25 2.04 22.68
C ALA A 32 -1.15 2.34 21.17
N ARG A 33 -0.08 3.00 20.73
CA ARG A 33 0.21 3.28 19.32
C ARG A 33 0.90 2.10 18.61
N ILE A 34 1.29 1.05 19.33
CA ILE A 34 1.96 -0.12 18.77
C ILE A 34 1.00 -1.30 18.81
N PRO A 35 0.49 -1.74 17.64
CA PRO A 35 -0.40 -2.89 17.57
C PRO A 35 0.23 -4.15 18.15
N GLN A 36 -0.60 -5.09 18.55
CA GLN A 36 -0.16 -6.39 19.06
C GLN A 36 0.82 -7.07 18.11
N GLY A 37 1.89 -7.66 18.65
CA GLY A 37 2.90 -8.37 17.88
C GLY A 37 3.86 -7.48 17.07
N GLN A 38 3.86 -6.17 17.31
CA GLN A 38 4.79 -5.22 16.72
C GLN A 38 5.90 -4.82 17.69
N SER A 39 7.02 -4.38 17.14
CA SER A 39 8.12 -3.76 17.88
C SER A 39 8.47 -2.42 17.25
N ARG A 40 8.69 -1.40 18.07
CA ARG A 40 9.12 -0.08 17.59
C ARG A 40 10.50 -0.17 16.97
N VAL A 41 10.69 0.53 15.84
CA VAL A 41 11.99 0.75 15.20
C VAL A 41 12.27 2.25 15.09
N SER A 42 13.56 2.62 15.01
CA SER A 42 14.01 3.98 14.76
C SER A 42 14.32 4.25 13.30
N ASP A 43 14.69 3.21 12.57
CA ASP A 43 15.04 3.29 11.16
C ASP A 43 13.85 2.90 10.30
N PHE A 44 13.71 3.55 9.14
CA PHE A 44 12.67 3.19 8.17
C PHE A 44 13.14 1.97 7.36
N PRO A 45 12.70 0.73 7.70
CA PRO A 45 13.20 -0.46 7.03
C PRO A 45 12.81 -0.51 5.56
N VAL A 46 13.72 -0.99 4.73
CA VAL A 46 13.49 -1.19 3.30
C VAL A 46 13.01 -2.61 3.05
N LEU A 47 11.80 -2.74 2.51
CA LEU A 47 11.21 -4.01 2.08
C LEU A 47 10.60 -3.84 0.69
N ASP A 48 10.97 -4.70 -0.23
CA ASP A 48 10.44 -4.74 -1.59
C ASP A 48 10.39 -6.18 -2.12
N THR A 49 10.00 -6.36 -3.38
CA THR A 49 9.97 -7.66 -4.07
C THR A 49 11.27 -7.94 -4.81
N GLY A 50 12.26 -7.05 -4.69
CA GLY A 50 13.58 -7.14 -5.34
C GLY A 50 13.65 -6.49 -6.71
N ILE A 51 12.54 -6.01 -7.22
CA ILE A 51 12.47 -5.23 -8.46
C ILE A 51 12.41 -3.77 -8.07
N ARG A 52 13.41 -2.99 -8.47
CA ARG A 52 13.42 -1.53 -8.30
C ARG A 52 13.40 -0.90 -9.68
N PRO A 53 12.28 -0.24 -10.04
CA PRO A 53 12.12 0.33 -11.38
C PRO A 53 13.08 1.52 -11.56
N ALA A 54 13.64 1.64 -12.76
CA ALA A 54 14.33 2.85 -13.16
C ALA A 54 13.27 3.89 -13.57
N ILE A 55 13.01 4.86 -12.70
CA ILE A 55 11.99 5.89 -12.93
C ILE A 55 12.70 7.21 -13.26
N ASP A 56 12.18 7.90 -14.25
CA ASP A 56 12.53 9.30 -14.53
C ASP A 56 11.28 10.17 -14.28
N LYS A 57 11.43 11.22 -13.47
CA LYS A 57 10.35 12.17 -13.22
C LYS A 57 9.80 12.83 -14.49
N ALA A 58 10.64 13.00 -15.51
CA ALA A 58 10.21 13.57 -16.78
C ALA A 58 9.20 12.68 -17.53
N THR A 59 9.23 11.38 -17.26
CA THR A 59 8.31 10.39 -17.87
C THR A 59 7.38 9.73 -16.87
N TRP A 60 7.48 10.11 -15.58
CA TRP A 60 6.58 9.57 -14.56
C TRP A 60 5.15 10.02 -14.80
N THR A 61 4.21 9.10 -14.67
CA THR A 61 2.79 9.38 -14.76
C THR A 61 2.02 8.63 -13.68
N LEU A 62 0.94 9.25 -13.19
CA LEU A 62 -0.07 8.63 -12.35
C LEU A 62 -1.38 8.57 -13.11
N ARG A 63 -1.89 7.36 -13.34
CA ARG A 63 -3.16 7.15 -14.03
C ARG A 63 -4.28 6.82 -13.04
N LEU A 64 -5.45 7.40 -13.27
CA LEU A 64 -6.70 7.10 -12.57
C LEU A 64 -7.69 6.61 -13.63
N PHE A 65 -8.15 5.36 -13.54
CA PHE A 65 -8.94 4.75 -14.62
C PHE A 65 -9.85 3.62 -14.11
N GLY A 66 -10.67 3.04 -14.99
CA GLY A 66 -11.62 1.99 -14.67
C GLY A 66 -13.03 2.55 -14.51
N LEU A 67 -13.74 2.21 -13.43
CA LEU A 67 -15.10 2.70 -13.18
C LEU A 67 -15.10 4.15 -12.67
N VAL A 68 -14.72 5.07 -13.55
CA VAL A 68 -14.65 6.51 -13.29
C VAL A 68 -15.35 7.30 -14.39
N ALA A 69 -15.88 8.49 -14.06
CA ALA A 69 -16.40 9.40 -15.05
C ALA A 69 -15.28 10.09 -15.84
N ASN A 70 -14.13 10.30 -15.20
CA ASN A 70 -12.98 10.98 -15.77
C ASN A 70 -11.75 10.08 -15.66
N GLU A 71 -11.26 9.52 -16.76
CA GLU A 71 -9.92 8.98 -16.78
C GLU A 71 -8.91 10.14 -16.73
N VAL A 72 -7.99 10.06 -15.78
CA VAL A 72 -6.99 11.10 -15.52
C VAL A 72 -5.59 10.54 -15.69
N SER A 73 -4.72 11.30 -16.32
CA SER A 73 -3.28 11.03 -16.37
C SER A 73 -2.53 12.29 -15.95
N LEU A 74 -1.84 12.22 -14.84
CA LEU A 74 -1.05 13.31 -14.28
C LEU A 74 0.43 13.01 -14.56
N ASP A 75 1.13 13.96 -15.16
CA ASP A 75 2.59 13.98 -15.10
C ASP A 75 3.08 14.52 -13.73
N TRP A 76 4.38 14.56 -13.52
CA TRP A 76 4.94 15.01 -12.25
C TRP A 76 4.59 16.47 -11.93
N ALA A 77 4.56 17.35 -12.92
CA ALA A 77 4.23 18.76 -12.73
C ALA A 77 2.78 18.92 -12.31
N ALA A 78 1.85 18.34 -13.05
CA ALA A 78 0.42 18.37 -12.72
C ALA A 78 0.12 17.74 -11.35
N PHE A 79 0.80 16.63 -10.99
CA PHE A 79 0.66 16.00 -9.67
C PHE A 79 1.13 16.92 -8.53
N THR A 80 2.24 17.62 -8.70
CA THR A 80 2.77 18.51 -7.66
C THR A 80 2.07 19.86 -7.55
N GLU A 81 1.29 20.25 -8.56
CA GLU A 81 0.40 21.42 -8.53
C GLU A 81 -0.90 21.18 -7.75
N LEU A 82 -1.29 19.92 -7.53
CA LEU A 82 -2.46 19.60 -6.71
C LEU A 82 -2.28 20.08 -5.26
N PRO A 83 -3.37 20.28 -4.49
CA PRO A 83 -3.29 20.64 -3.08
C PRO A 83 -2.41 19.67 -2.30
N GLN A 84 -1.37 20.21 -1.68
CA GLN A 84 -0.41 19.42 -0.90
C GLN A 84 -0.88 19.26 0.54
N ALA A 85 -0.80 18.04 1.06
CA ALA A 85 -1.13 17.68 2.43
C ALA A 85 0.11 17.25 3.21
N LYS A 86 0.11 17.51 4.51
CA LYS A 86 1.02 16.90 5.47
C LYS A 86 0.24 15.97 6.37
N VAL A 87 0.74 14.77 6.56
CA VAL A 87 0.14 13.75 7.41
C VAL A 87 1.17 13.21 8.37
N PHE A 88 0.88 13.29 9.67
CA PHE A 88 1.64 12.63 10.72
C PHE A 88 0.95 11.33 11.06
N SER A 89 1.61 10.22 10.85
CA SER A 89 1.02 8.90 11.09
C SER A 89 2.06 7.89 11.52
N ASP A 90 1.59 6.75 12.01
CA ASP A 90 2.42 5.59 12.31
C ASP A 90 2.38 4.62 11.13
N MET A 91 3.46 3.89 10.91
CA MET A 91 3.56 2.87 9.88
C MET A 91 3.80 1.51 10.51
N HIS A 92 2.95 0.54 10.18
CA HIS A 92 3.01 -0.82 10.70
C HIS A 92 3.27 -1.83 9.58
N CYS A 93 4.28 -2.67 9.74
CA CYS A 93 4.59 -3.69 8.74
C CYS A 93 4.22 -5.10 9.22
N VAL A 94 3.74 -5.93 8.30
CA VAL A 94 3.45 -7.34 8.57
C VAL A 94 4.66 -8.09 9.15
N THR A 95 5.87 -7.64 8.86
CA THR A 95 7.13 -8.21 9.38
C THR A 95 7.45 -7.77 10.81
N ARG A 96 6.43 -7.30 11.55
CA ARG A 96 6.42 -7.09 13.00
C ARG A 96 7.21 -5.86 13.48
N TRP A 97 7.35 -4.85 12.66
CA TRP A 97 7.89 -3.57 13.10
C TRP A 97 6.87 -2.42 12.91
N SER A 98 6.99 -1.42 13.77
CA SER A 98 6.26 -0.16 13.69
C SER A 98 7.23 1.00 13.75
N GLN A 99 7.10 1.94 12.87
CA GLN A 99 7.75 3.24 12.95
C GLN A 99 6.71 4.30 13.23
N LEU A 100 6.93 5.02 14.33
CA LEU A 100 6.04 6.07 14.78
C LEU A 100 6.48 7.43 14.22
N ASP A 101 5.55 8.38 14.26
CA ASP A 101 5.81 9.80 13.97
C ASP A 101 6.35 10.05 12.55
N MET A 102 5.85 9.28 11.57
CA MET A 102 6.18 9.51 10.16
C MET A 102 5.57 10.83 9.68
N ASP A 103 6.41 11.78 9.26
CA ASP A 103 5.99 13.08 8.69
C ASP A 103 5.96 12.99 7.16
N TRP A 104 4.78 12.67 6.63
CA TRP A 104 4.57 12.52 5.19
C TRP A 104 4.11 13.83 4.57
N GLN A 105 4.57 14.10 3.32
CA GLN A 105 4.04 15.15 2.49
C GLN A 105 3.72 14.61 1.10
N GLY A 106 2.58 15.03 0.54
CA GLY A 106 2.11 14.58 -0.76
C GLY A 106 0.71 15.09 -1.07
N VAL A 107 0.01 14.40 -1.98
CA VAL A 107 -1.37 14.70 -2.36
C VAL A 107 -2.31 13.75 -1.64
N ALA A 108 -3.31 14.29 -0.94
CA ALA A 108 -4.33 13.47 -0.29
C ALA A 108 -5.06 12.59 -1.32
N ALA A 109 -5.27 11.31 -1.02
CA ALA A 109 -5.88 10.39 -1.98
C ALA A 109 -7.30 10.82 -2.39
N ARG A 110 -8.05 11.45 -1.49
CA ARG A 110 -9.38 12.01 -1.78
C ARG A 110 -9.39 13.05 -2.90
N GLU A 111 -8.32 13.85 -3.06
CA GLU A 111 -8.21 14.83 -4.16
C GLU A 111 -8.17 14.11 -5.51
N LEU A 112 -7.44 12.99 -5.57
CA LEU A 112 -7.36 12.15 -6.77
C LEU A 112 -8.69 11.44 -7.05
N VAL A 113 -9.37 10.96 -6.00
CA VAL A 113 -10.72 10.38 -6.12
C VAL A 113 -11.72 11.41 -6.66
N MET A 114 -11.67 12.65 -6.18
CA MET A 114 -12.54 13.73 -6.69
C MET A 114 -12.26 14.05 -8.17
N LEU A 115 -10.98 14.04 -8.59
CA LEU A 115 -10.62 14.27 -10.00
C LEU A 115 -11.15 13.16 -10.91
N ALA A 116 -11.01 11.88 -10.48
CA ALA A 116 -11.47 10.73 -11.24
C ALA A 116 -12.99 10.61 -11.28
N ALA A 117 -13.70 11.15 -10.28
CA ALA A 117 -15.14 11.05 -10.12
C ALA A 117 -15.64 9.60 -10.30
N PRO A 118 -15.38 8.68 -9.34
CA PRO A 118 -15.78 7.29 -9.47
C PRO A 118 -17.29 7.15 -9.69
N LEU A 119 -17.67 6.20 -10.54
CA LEU A 119 -19.08 5.85 -10.76
C LEU A 119 -19.65 5.16 -9.50
N ASP A 120 -20.96 5.20 -9.30
CA ASP A 120 -21.64 4.60 -8.14
C ASP A 120 -21.32 3.11 -7.95
N ALA A 121 -21.02 2.41 -9.03
CA ALA A 121 -20.62 0.99 -9.00
C ALA A 121 -19.20 0.77 -8.50
N ALA A 122 -18.34 1.78 -8.43
CA ALA A 122 -16.96 1.65 -7.97
C ALA A 122 -16.93 1.47 -6.45
N GLN A 123 -16.57 0.28 -5.99
CA GLN A 123 -16.49 -0.06 -4.56
C GLN A 123 -15.07 -0.35 -4.09
N PHE A 124 -14.18 -0.70 -5.01
CA PHE A 124 -12.79 -1.11 -4.73
C PHE A 124 -11.83 -0.44 -5.69
N VAL A 125 -10.57 -0.43 -5.29
CA VAL A 125 -9.46 0.02 -6.14
C VAL A 125 -8.32 -0.98 -6.13
N THR A 126 -7.59 -1.04 -7.23
CA THR A 126 -6.26 -1.66 -7.32
C THR A 126 -5.22 -0.57 -7.46
N LEU A 127 -4.22 -0.60 -6.60
CA LEU A 127 -3.03 0.26 -6.67
C LEU A 127 -1.95 -0.47 -7.48
N HIS A 128 -1.37 0.19 -8.47
CA HIS A 128 -0.32 -0.36 -9.32
C HIS A 128 1.01 0.35 -9.09
N GLY A 129 2.09 -0.40 -8.96
CA GLY A 129 3.45 0.10 -8.92
C GLY A 129 4.18 -0.07 -10.26
N PHE A 130 5.15 0.78 -10.56
CA PHE A 130 6.03 0.64 -11.74
C PHE A 130 6.87 -0.65 -11.73
N ASP A 131 6.99 -1.32 -10.58
CA ASP A 131 7.64 -2.62 -10.41
C ASP A 131 6.74 -3.83 -10.74
N GLY A 132 5.49 -3.57 -11.19
CA GLY A 132 4.47 -4.59 -11.43
C GLY A 132 3.77 -5.06 -10.15
N TYR A 133 4.06 -4.46 -8.99
CA TYR A 133 3.35 -4.72 -7.75
C TYR A 133 1.91 -4.23 -7.83
N THR A 134 0.99 -5.01 -7.25
CA THR A 134 -0.41 -4.60 -7.07
C THR A 134 -0.88 -4.88 -5.66
N THR A 135 -1.82 -4.07 -5.18
CA THR A 135 -2.59 -4.34 -3.96
C THR A 135 -3.96 -3.70 -4.09
N ASN A 136 -4.94 -4.23 -3.39
CA ASN A 136 -6.33 -3.77 -3.43
C ASN A 136 -6.71 -3.03 -2.14
N LEU A 137 -7.72 -2.19 -2.24
CA LEU A 137 -8.36 -1.51 -1.11
C LEU A 137 -9.85 -1.32 -1.40
N PRO A 138 -10.72 -1.30 -0.37
CA PRO A 138 -12.03 -0.68 -0.51
C PRO A 138 -11.86 0.80 -0.90
N LEU A 139 -12.67 1.31 -1.83
CA LEU A 139 -12.61 2.72 -2.24
C LEU A 139 -12.75 3.67 -1.04
N ALA A 140 -13.59 3.31 -0.08
CA ALA A 140 -13.79 4.10 1.15
C ALA A 140 -12.47 4.32 1.92
N ALA A 141 -11.51 3.39 1.85
CA ALA A 141 -10.22 3.56 2.51
C ALA A 141 -9.37 4.70 1.91
N LEU A 142 -9.55 5.06 0.64
CA LEU A 142 -8.86 6.20 0.02
C LEU A 142 -9.43 7.56 0.48
N LEU A 143 -10.63 7.55 1.06
CA LEU A 143 -11.30 8.77 1.52
C LEU A 143 -10.92 9.13 2.97
N ASP A 144 -10.17 8.29 3.65
CA ASP A 144 -9.64 8.59 4.98
C ASP A 144 -8.70 9.81 4.93
N ASP A 145 -8.78 10.67 5.94
CA ASP A 145 -8.04 11.94 5.99
C ASP A 145 -6.52 11.79 6.04
N ASP A 146 -6.04 10.61 6.45
CA ASP A 146 -4.62 10.27 6.62
C ASP A 146 -4.03 9.48 5.42
N VAL A 147 -4.81 9.26 4.36
CA VAL A 147 -4.36 8.53 3.16
C VAL A 147 -3.89 9.49 2.07
N LEU A 148 -2.67 9.29 1.58
CA LEU A 148 -2.06 10.17 0.59
C LEU A 148 -1.12 9.42 -0.36
N ILE A 149 -0.86 10.01 -1.53
CA ILE A 149 0.31 9.68 -2.34
C ILE A 149 1.44 10.61 -1.90
N ALA A 150 2.36 10.07 -1.11
CA ALA A 150 3.49 10.80 -0.56
C ALA A 150 4.65 10.86 -1.57
N HIS A 151 5.31 12.02 -1.65
CA HIS A 151 6.55 12.23 -2.40
C HIS A 151 7.74 12.57 -1.49
N SER A 152 7.48 12.88 -0.20
CA SER A 152 8.52 13.11 0.80
C SER A 152 8.13 12.57 2.17
N VAL A 153 9.14 12.33 2.99
CA VAL A 153 9.03 11.89 4.38
C VAL A 153 10.14 12.57 5.20
N PHE A 154 9.83 12.98 6.43
CA PHE A 154 10.75 13.71 7.31
C PHE A 154 11.36 14.96 6.64
N GLY A 155 10.57 15.67 5.83
CA GLY A 155 11.00 16.86 5.11
C GLY A 155 11.99 16.63 3.96
N GLN A 156 12.26 15.36 3.58
CA GLN A 156 13.13 14.99 2.48
C GLN A 156 12.36 14.23 1.38
N PRO A 157 12.76 14.36 0.11
CA PRO A 157 12.23 13.50 -0.93
C PRO A 157 12.39 12.02 -0.56
N LEU A 158 11.46 11.17 -0.97
CA LEU A 158 11.58 9.72 -0.79
C LEU A 158 12.88 9.22 -1.43
N SER A 159 13.55 8.26 -0.78
CA SER A 159 14.61 7.51 -1.45
C SER A 159 14.02 6.53 -2.47
N MET A 160 14.84 6.07 -3.41
CA MET A 160 14.42 5.06 -4.39
C MET A 160 13.84 3.81 -3.70
N GLU A 161 14.49 3.34 -2.65
CA GLU A 161 14.07 2.16 -1.89
C GLU A 161 12.73 2.33 -1.18
N HIS A 162 12.38 3.56 -0.83
CA HIS A 162 11.13 3.89 -0.15
C HIS A 162 10.00 4.30 -1.09
N GLY A 163 10.24 4.26 -2.43
CA GLY A 163 9.20 4.44 -3.44
C GLY A 163 9.27 5.77 -4.19
N TRP A 164 10.48 6.39 -4.32
CA TRP A 164 10.65 7.58 -5.16
C TRP A 164 10.15 7.35 -6.60
N PRO A 165 9.48 8.33 -7.26
CA PRO A 165 9.21 9.68 -6.78
C PRO A 165 7.98 9.79 -5.89
N ALA A 166 7.06 8.80 -5.91
CA ALA A 166 5.86 8.81 -5.10
C ALA A 166 5.41 7.39 -4.71
N ARG A 167 4.79 7.28 -3.54
CA ARG A 167 4.19 6.05 -3.01
C ARG A 167 2.84 6.31 -2.38
N MET A 168 1.98 5.30 -2.38
CA MET A 168 0.77 5.31 -1.57
C MET A 168 1.11 5.06 -0.10
N VAL A 169 0.47 5.81 0.80
CA VAL A 169 0.51 5.64 2.25
C VAL A 169 -0.91 5.46 2.77
N VAL A 170 -1.15 4.36 3.48
CA VAL A 170 -2.45 3.98 4.06
C VAL A 170 -2.22 3.61 5.53
N PRO A 171 -2.20 4.56 6.46
CA PRO A 171 -1.74 4.35 7.85
C PRO A 171 -2.52 3.30 8.62
N LYS A 172 -3.82 3.17 8.39
CA LYS A 172 -4.72 2.21 9.06
C LYS A 172 -4.58 0.77 8.55
N ARG A 173 -3.63 0.52 7.64
CA ARG A 173 -3.36 -0.81 7.08
C ARG A 173 -1.89 -1.16 7.22
N TYR A 174 -1.59 -2.45 7.25
CA TYR A 174 -0.19 -2.85 7.13
C TYR A 174 0.46 -2.30 5.86
N ALA A 175 1.73 -1.96 5.93
CA ALA A 175 2.48 -1.20 4.92
C ALA A 175 2.46 -1.78 3.49
N TRP A 176 2.17 -3.07 3.31
CA TRP A 176 2.07 -3.64 1.95
C TRP A 176 0.85 -3.14 1.17
N LYS A 177 -0.19 -2.61 1.85
CA LYS A 177 -1.33 -1.96 1.20
C LYS A 177 -0.97 -0.60 0.59
N GLY A 178 0.22 -0.08 0.88
CA GLY A 178 0.76 1.14 0.30
C GLY A 178 1.76 0.84 -0.82
N ALA A 179 1.31 0.77 -2.07
CA ALA A 179 2.20 0.52 -3.21
C ALA A 179 3.30 1.58 -3.30
N LYS A 180 4.57 1.13 -3.38
CA LYS A 180 5.71 1.98 -3.72
C LYS A 180 5.73 2.23 -5.23
N TRP A 181 6.42 3.30 -5.66
CA TRP A 181 6.55 3.62 -7.09
C TRP A 181 5.20 3.65 -7.80
N ILE A 182 4.22 4.29 -7.17
CA ILE A 182 2.84 4.30 -7.65
C ILE A 182 2.75 4.80 -9.10
N SER A 183 2.04 4.05 -9.93
CA SER A 183 1.82 4.36 -11.36
C SER A 183 0.35 4.51 -11.71
N ALA A 184 -0.55 3.85 -10.97
CA ALA A 184 -1.98 3.98 -11.24
C ALA A 184 -2.86 3.59 -10.05
N ILE A 185 -4.09 4.09 -10.08
CA ILE A 185 -5.24 3.66 -9.27
C ILE A 185 -6.33 3.23 -10.26
N GLU A 186 -6.73 1.97 -10.19
CA GLU A 186 -7.78 1.40 -11.03
C GLU A 186 -9.03 1.15 -10.19
N PHE A 187 -10.18 1.63 -10.64
CA PHE A 187 -11.45 1.58 -9.90
C PHE A 187 -12.34 0.43 -10.38
N HIS A 188 -12.89 -0.36 -9.44
CA HIS A 188 -13.63 -1.59 -9.72
C HIS A 188 -14.94 -1.69 -8.95
N GLU A 189 -15.89 -2.47 -9.48
CA GLU A 189 -17.10 -2.89 -8.77
C GLU A 189 -16.79 -3.99 -7.75
N LYS A 190 -15.95 -4.97 -8.14
CA LYS A 190 -15.60 -6.13 -7.32
C LYS A 190 -14.16 -6.03 -6.85
N ASP A 191 -13.90 -6.59 -5.67
CA ASP A 191 -12.56 -6.68 -5.13
C ASP A 191 -11.65 -7.57 -6.00
N ARG A 192 -10.40 -7.12 -6.17
CA ARG A 192 -9.36 -7.82 -6.94
C ARG A 192 -8.10 -7.94 -6.10
N PRO A 193 -7.91 -9.08 -5.41
CA PRO A 193 -6.73 -9.32 -4.59
C PRO A 193 -5.43 -9.08 -5.35
N GLY A 194 -4.51 -8.35 -4.72
CA GLY A 194 -3.23 -8.01 -5.31
C GLY A 194 -2.13 -9.04 -5.01
N PHE A 195 -0.87 -8.60 -5.17
CA PHE A 195 0.31 -9.47 -5.15
C PHE A 195 0.45 -10.32 -3.87
N TRP A 196 0.28 -9.73 -2.69
CA TRP A 196 0.42 -10.47 -1.45
C TRP A 196 -0.88 -11.16 -1.02
N GLU A 197 -2.02 -10.57 -1.32
CA GLU A 197 -3.34 -11.09 -0.98
C GLU A 197 -3.55 -12.48 -1.63
N VAL A 198 -3.27 -12.65 -2.94
CA VAL A 198 -3.33 -13.96 -3.61
C VAL A 198 -2.30 -14.97 -3.07
N ARG A 199 -1.37 -14.53 -2.25
CA ARG A 199 -0.34 -15.37 -1.60
C ARG A 199 -0.63 -15.69 -0.13
N GLY A 200 -1.86 -15.40 0.33
CA GLY A 200 -2.32 -15.72 1.68
C GLY A 200 -2.13 -14.62 2.71
N TYR A 201 -1.87 -13.38 2.29
CA TYR A 201 -1.94 -12.23 3.17
C TYR A 201 -3.38 -11.75 3.31
N HIS A 202 -3.70 -11.16 4.46
CA HIS A 202 -5.06 -10.75 4.76
C HIS A 202 -5.54 -9.63 3.82
N ASN A 203 -6.78 -9.73 3.34
CA ASN A 203 -7.29 -8.78 2.37
C ASN A 203 -7.47 -7.36 2.93
N ASP A 204 -7.97 -7.22 4.17
CA ASP A 204 -8.17 -5.91 4.81
C ASP A 204 -6.90 -5.37 5.50
N ALA A 205 -6.06 -6.26 6.06
CA ALA A 205 -4.73 -5.92 6.57
C ALA A 205 -4.70 -4.92 7.74
N ASP A 206 -5.69 -4.98 8.65
CA ASP A 206 -5.78 -4.13 9.83
C ASP A 206 -4.71 -4.55 10.88
N PRO A 207 -3.75 -3.67 11.24
CA PRO A 207 -2.71 -4.01 12.20
C PRO A 207 -3.25 -4.21 13.63
N TRP A 208 -4.35 -3.53 13.98
CA TRP A 208 -4.95 -3.60 15.31
C TRP A 208 -5.72 -4.89 15.56
N LYS A 209 -6.15 -5.56 14.48
CA LYS A 209 -6.74 -6.89 14.53
C LYS A 209 -5.73 -8.01 14.26
N GLU A 210 -4.44 -7.69 14.12
CA GLU A 210 -3.40 -8.62 13.68
C GLU A 210 -3.72 -9.33 12.34
N GLU A 211 -4.42 -8.68 11.43
CA GLU A 211 -4.81 -9.20 10.11
C GLU A 211 -3.60 -9.32 9.18
N ARG A 212 -2.65 -10.19 9.52
CA ARG A 212 -1.42 -10.43 8.74
C ARG A 212 -1.64 -11.40 7.61
N PHE A 213 -2.37 -12.48 7.90
CA PHE A 213 -2.62 -13.58 6.97
C PHE A 213 -4.11 -13.89 6.98
N GLY A 214 -4.66 -14.23 5.80
CA GLY A 214 -6.07 -14.51 5.61
C GLY A 214 -6.28 -15.81 4.86
N PHE A 215 -7.54 -16.23 4.71
CA PHE A 215 -7.87 -17.32 3.79
C PHE A 215 -7.63 -16.86 2.36
N PRO A 216 -7.20 -17.78 1.45
CA PRO A 216 -7.21 -17.49 0.03
C PRO A 216 -8.62 -17.03 -0.34
N VAL A 217 -8.72 -15.94 -1.08
CA VAL A 217 -9.97 -15.58 -1.77
C VAL A 217 -10.28 -16.75 -2.70
N ASP A 218 -11.51 -17.24 -2.72
CA ASP A 218 -11.92 -18.40 -3.51
C ASP A 218 -11.34 -18.32 -4.92
N GLU A 219 -10.83 -19.47 -5.43
CA GLU A 219 -10.11 -19.56 -6.71
C GLU A 219 -10.94 -19.07 -7.92
N GLU A 220 -12.26 -18.91 -7.78
CA GLU A 220 -13.14 -18.32 -8.80
C GLU A 220 -12.89 -16.83 -9.09
N THR A 221 -12.18 -16.11 -8.19
CA THR A 221 -11.85 -14.68 -8.37
C THR A 221 -10.47 -14.44 -8.99
N VAL A 222 -9.66 -15.47 -9.17
CA VAL A 222 -8.31 -15.39 -9.76
C VAL A 222 -8.36 -15.88 -11.22
N SER A 223 -9.09 -15.19 -12.09
CA SER A 223 -8.81 -15.29 -13.52
C SER A 223 -7.66 -14.33 -13.85
N LEU A 224 -6.49 -14.92 -14.06
CA LEU A 224 -5.30 -14.28 -14.62
C LEU A 224 -5.56 -13.69 -16.01
#